data_843bf3e3c0cb770e3ea393855dd3abc4
#
_entry.id   843bf3e3c0cb770e3ea393855dd3abc4
#
_cell.length_a   1.000
_cell.length_b   1.000
_cell.length_c   1.000
_cell.angle_alpha   90.00
_cell.angle_beta   90.00
_cell.angle_gamma   90.00
#
_symmetry.space_group_name_H-M   'P 1'
#
loop_
_entity.id
_entity.type
_entity.pdbx_description
1 polymer ?
#
loop_
_entity_poly.entity_id
_entity_poly.type
_entity_poly.pdbx_seq_one_letter_code
_entity_poly.pdbx_strand_id
1 'polypeptide(L)'
;MAKYRKLGRTSSQRKALLRNQVTALLNNGKIVTTEAKAKEIRKIAEGLIALAVKEKDNFEEVTVKAKVARKDKDGKRVKEVVDGKKVTVYDEVDKTIKKDMPSRLHARRQMLKVLYPVKEVPTAQAGEKKNTKEVDLVAKLFDEIAPKYADRNGGYTRIVKIGQRKGDAAMEVLIELV
;
A
#
# COMPACT_ATOMS: atom_id res chain seq x y z
N MET A 1 5.85 -26.40 20.02
CA MET A 1 6.01 -26.56 18.54
C MET A 1 5.72 -25.23 17.85
N ALA A 2 6.45 -24.88 16.79
CA ALA A 2 6.18 -23.64 16.05
C ALA A 2 4.83 -23.71 15.33
N LYS A 3 3.96 -22.74 15.57
CA LYS A 3 2.61 -22.65 14.95
C LYS A 3 2.62 -22.17 13.49
N TYR A 4 3.79 -22.03 12.85
CA TYR A 4 3.96 -21.49 11.50
C TYR A 4 4.95 -22.30 10.67
N ARG A 5 4.84 -22.24 9.34
CA ARG A 5 5.76 -22.89 8.41
C ARG A 5 7.06 -22.12 8.32
N LYS A 6 8.20 -22.82 8.44
CA LYS A 6 9.53 -22.20 8.28
C LYS A 6 9.85 -21.85 6.81
N LEU A 7 9.23 -22.54 5.85
CA LEU A 7 9.41 -22.34 4.40
C LEU A 7 10.86 -22.53 3.93
N GLY A 8 11.66 -23.37 4.62
CA GLY A 8 13.08 -23.60 4.31
C GLY A 8 13.95 -22.35 4.45
N ARG A 9 13.60 -21.40 5.31
CA ARG A 9 14.27 -20.09 5.42
C ARG A 9 14.61 -19.74 6.86
N THR A 10 15.62 -18.89 7.03
CA THR A 10 15.90 -18.24 8.30
C THR A 10 14.75 -17.31 8.69
N SER A 11 14.68 -16.93 9.96
CA SER A 11 13.60 -16.04 10.46
C SER A 11 13.51 -14.72 9.70
N SER A 12 14.64 -14.08 9.43
CA SER A 12 14.70 -12.82 8.67
C SER A 12 14.28 -12.99 7.21
N GLN A 13 14.79 -14.00 6.53
CA GLN A 13 14.44 -14.30 5.13
C GLN A 13 12.95 -14.67 4.98
N ARG A 14 12.41 -15.46 5.94
CA ARG A 14 10.98 -15.78 5.95
C ARG A 14 10.13 -14.51 6.11
N LYS A 15 10.50 -13.64 7.05
CA LYS A 15 9.81 -12.37 7.27
C LYS A 15 9.81 -11.50 6.01
N ALA A 16 10.95 -11.36 5.35
CA ALA A 16 11.08 -10.61 4.11
C ALA A 16 10.21 -11.19 2.98
N LEU A 17 10.23 -12.54 2.79
CA LEU A 17 9.40 -13.22 1.81
C LEU A 17 7.91 -12.94 2.02
N LEU A 18 7.41 -13.11 3.26
CA LEU A 18 6.00 -12.93 3.56
C LEU A 18 5.57 -11.46 3.40
N ARG A 19 6.40 -10.50 3.83
CA ARG A 19 6.16 -9.08 3.62
C ARG A 19 6.04 -8.73 2.14
N ASN A 20 6.95 -9.21 1.30
CA ASN A 20 6.90 -8.99 -0.15
C ASN A 20 5.60 -9.52 -0.76
N GLN A 21 5.20 -10.73 -0.42
CA GLN A 21 4.00 -11.34 -0.99
C GLN A 21 2.71 -10.68 -0.50
N VAL A 22 2.63 -10.28 0.78
CA VAL A 22 1.50 -9.53 1.32
C VAL A 22 1.40 -8.16 0.64
N THR A 23 2.53 -7.46 0.46
CA THR A 23 2.58 -6.18 -0.24
C THR A 23 2.08 -6.32 -1.68
N ALA A 24 2.56 -7.35 -2.41
CA ALA A 24 2.12 -7.62 -3.77
C ALA A 24 0.63 -7.99 -3.85
N LEU A 25 0.12 -8.79 -2.90
CA LEU A 25 -1.30 -9.16 -2.85
C LEU A 25 -2.20 -7.92 -2.65
N LEU A 26 -1.87 -7.07 -1.69
CA LEU A 26 -2.67 -5.87 -1.41
C LEU A 26 -2.56 -4.81 -2.51
N ASN A 27 -1.41 -4.74 -3.19
CA ASN A 27 -1.24 -3.82 -4.31
C ASN A 27 -2.01 -4.26 -5.55
N ASN A 28 -1.88 -5.54 -5.93
CA ASN A 28 -2.41 -6.07 -7.19
C ASN A 28 -3.80 -6.71 -7.05
N GLY A 29 -4.27 -6.93 -5.82
CA GLY A 29 -5.52 -7.63 -5.55
C GLY A 29 -5.45 -9.16 -5.69
N LYS A 30 -4.51 -9.69 -6.48
CA LYS A 30 -4.31 -11.13 -6.70
C LYS A 30 -2.84 -11.45 -7.02
N ILE A 31 -2.38 -12.62 -6.60
CA ILE A 31 -1.04 -13.15 -6.94
C ILE A 31 -1.08 -14.67 -7.10
N VAL A 32 -0.18 -15.19 -7.92
CA VAL A 32 0.08 -16.64 -8.04
C VAL A 32 1.28 -17.00 -7.19
N THR A 33 1.13 -18.04 -6.35
CA THR A 33 2.19 -18.50 -5.46
C THR A 33 2.00 -19.97 -5.08
N THR A 34 2.90 -20.54 -4.27
CA THR A 34 2.70 -21.90 -3.78
C THR A 34 1.70 -21.98 -2.63
N GLU A 35 0.97 -23.07 -2.50
CA GLU A 35 -0.07 -23.27 -1.49
C GLU A 35 0.46 -23.02 -0.06
N ALA A 36 1.68 -23.49 0.24
CA ALA A 36 2.29 -23.28 1.55
C ALA A 36 2.50 -21.80 1.89
N LYS A 37 2.94 -20.98 0.91
CA LYS A 37 3.10 -19.53 1.08
C LYS A 37 1.75 -18.84 1.17
N ALA A 38 0.78 -19.20 0.32
CA ALA A 38 -0.56 -18.62 0.33
C ALA A 38 -1.24 -18.77 1.70
N LYS A 39 -1.14 -19.94 2.32
CA LYS A 39 -1.67 -20.20 3.68
C LYS A 39 -1.05 -19.34 4.76
N GLU A 40 0.24 -18.97 4.65
CA GLU A 40 0.92 -18.10 5.61
C GLU A 40 0.56 -16.61 5.39
N ILE A 41 0.58 -16.15 4.12
CA ILE A 41 0.27 -14.73 3.81
C ILE A 41 -1.18 -14.38 4.04
N ARG A 42 -2.11 -15.34 3.87
CA ARG A 42 -3.53 -15.17 4.16
C ARG A 42 -3.78 -14.55 5.54
N LYS A 43 -3.19 -15.16 6.58
CA LYS A 43 -3.38 -14.70 7.97
C LYS A 43 -2.90 -13.27 8.18
N ILE A 44 -1.78 -12.90 7.54
CA ILE A 44 -1.20 -11.56 7.67
C ILE A 44 -2.05 -10.54 6.92
N ALA A 45 -2.41 -10.85 5.66
CA ALA A 45 -3.22 -9.96 4.84
C ALA A 45 -4.61 -9.71 5.46
N GLU A 46 -5.30 -10.77 5.90
CA GLU A 46 -6.60 -10.66 6.56
C GLU A 46 -6.53 -9.84 7.85
N GLY A 47 -5.46 -9.99 8.63
CA GLY A 47 -5.25 -9.17 9.82
C GLY A 47 -5.07 -7.67 9.51
N LEU A 48 -4.38 -7.32 8.42
CA LEU A 48 -4.23 -5.93 7.99
C LEU A 48 -5.55 -5.35 7.46
N ILE A 49 -6.32 -6.14 6.70
CA ILE A 49 -7.63 -5.73 6.20
C ILE A 49 -8.61 -5.51 7.37
N ALA A 50 -8.68 -6.45 8.32
CA ALA A 50 -9.54 -6.31 9.48
C ALA A 50 -9.20 -5.05 10.31
N LEU A 51 -7.90 -4.76 10.47
CA LEU A 51 -7.45 -3.55 11.14
C LEU A 51 -7.86 -2.28 10.36
N ALA A 52 -7.77 -2.31 9.03
CA ALA A 52 -8.21 -1.21 8.18
C ALA A 52 -9.72 -0.99 8.25
N VAL A 53 -10.52 -2.06 8.19
CA VAL A 53 -11.99 -1.99 8.30
C VAL A 53 -12.42 -1.38 9.63
N LYS A 54 -11.76 -1.78 10.73
CA LYS A 54 -12.07 -1.26 12.06
C LYS A 54 -11.82 0.24 12.20
N GLU A 55 -10.75 0.75 11.58
CA GLU A 55 -10.26 2.10 11.83
C GLU A 55 -10.48 3.05 10.63
N LYS A 56 -11.18 2.61 9.56
CA LYS A 56 -11.34 3.39 8.32
C LYS A 56 -11.95 4.78 8.52
N ASP A 57 -12.93 4.90 9.42
CA ASP A 57 -13.69 6.14 9.64
C ASP A 57 -13.15 6.97 10.83
N ASN A 58 -12.08 6.50 11.49
CA ASN A 58 -11.54 7.12 12.68
C ASN A 58 -10.51 8.22 12.36
N PHE A 59 -10.98 9.28 11.68
CA PHE A 59 -10.19 10.47 11.33
C PHE A 59 -11.02 11.74 11.55
N GLU A 60 -10.35 12.87 11.65
CA GLU A 60 -10.95 14.19 11.63
C GLU A 60 -10.51 14.97 10.39
N GLU A 61 -11.39 15.79 9.82
CA GLU A 61 -11.04 16.68 8.73
C GLU A 61 -10.56 18.01 9.32
N VAL A 62 -9.34 18.37 8.97
CA VAL A 62 -8.69 19.60 9.45
C VAL A 62 -8.29 20.45 8.27
N THR A 63 -8.65 21.73 8.31
CA THR A 63 -8.20 22.71 7.31
C THR A 63 -6.82 23.23 7.69
N VAL A 64 -5.87 23.06 6.78
CA VAL A 64 -4.47 23.46 6.97
C VAL A 64 -4.07 24.42 5.85
N LYS A 65 -3.37 25.48 6.19
CA LYS A 65 -2.77 26.39 5.19
C LYS A 65 -1.61 25.67 4.49
N ALA A 66 -1.78 25.36 3.23
CA ALA A 66 -0.76 24.74 2.39
C ALA A 66 -0.12 25.79 1.47
N LYS A 67 1.21 25.78 1.38
CA LYS A 67 1.95 26.60 0.41
C LYS A 67 1.97 25.90 -0.94
N VAL A 68 1.23 26.43 -1.90
CA VAL A 68 1.16 25.90 -3.26
C VAL A 68 1.93 26.82 -4.19
N ALA A 69 2.84 26.26 -5.00
CA ALA A 69 3.61 27.06 -5.93
C ALA A 69 2.65 27.67 -6.99
N ARG A 70 2.66 29.02 -7.12
CA ARG A 70 1.88 29.75 -8.12
C ARG A 70 2.28 29.28 -9.51
N LYS A 71 1.28 28.92 -10.32
CA LYS A 71 1.47 28.53 -11.72
C LYS A 71 0.94 29.60 -12.64
N ASP A 72 1.67 29.81 -13.74
CA ASP A 72 1.27 30.68 -14.84
C ASP A 72 0.22 29.97 -15.73
N LYS A 73 -0.38 30.69 -16.69
CA LYS A 73 -1.36 30.17 -17.66
C LYS A 73 -0.87 28.93 -18.41
N ASP A 74 0.45 28.81 -18.62
CA ASP A 74 1.11 27.68 -19.24
C ASP A 74 1.46 26.51 -18.28
N GLY A 75 1.01 26.58 -17.00
CA GLY A 75 1.29 25.58 -15.98
C GLY A 75 2.72 25.60 -15.41
N LYS A 76 3.55 26.59 -15.83
CA LYS A 76 4.91 26.77 -15.31
C LYS A 76 4.89 27.47 -13.96
N ARG A 77 5.86 27.15 -13.08
CA ARG A 77 5.98 27.80 -11.76
C ARG A 77 6.46 29.24 -11.94
N VAL A 78 5.72 30.19 -11.38
CA VAL A 78 6.10 31.61 -11.33
C VAL A 78 7.29 31.77 -10.41
N LYS A 79 8.32 32.50 -10.88
CA LYS A 79 9.53 32.80 -10.13
C LYS A 79 9.76 34.30 -10.10
N GLU A 80 10.07 34.83 -8.94
CA GLU A 80 10.47 36.23 -8.73
C GLU A 80 11.97 36.28 -8.43
N VAL A 81 12.61 37.37 -8.80
CA VAL A 81 14.04 37.59 -8.50
C VAL A 81 14.12 38.40 -7.21
N VAL A 82 14.58 37.76 -6.14
CA VAL A 82 14.85 38.39 -4.85
C VAL A 82 16.36 38.29 -4.61
N ASP A 83 17.01 39.39 -4.36
CA ASP A 83 18.49 39.51 -4.14
C ASP A 83 19.31 38.76 -5.21
N GLY A 84 18.95 38.92 -6.48
CA GLY A 84 19.63 38.26 -7.62
C GLY A 84 19.38 36.75 -7.77
N LYS A 85 18.57 36.12 -6.89
CA LYS A 85 18.21 34.69 -6.95
C LYS A 85 16.76 34.51 -7.39
N LYS A 86 16.51 33.54 -8.29
CA LYS A 86 15.16 33.17 -8.73
C LYS A 86 14.48 32.33 -7.64
N VAL A 87 13.49 32.90 -6.96
CA VAL A 87 12.70 32.23 -5.90
C VAL A 87 11.31 31.90 -6.46
N THR A 88 10.79 30.71 -6.15
CA THR A 88 9.43 30.33 -6.54
C THR A 88 8.43 31.03 -5.62
N VAL A 89 7.41 31.64 -6.22
CA VAL A 89 6.30 32.28 -5.47
C VAL A 89 5.31 31.19 -5.02
N TYR A 90 4.89 31.27 -3.74
CA TYR A 90 3.91 30.37 -3.16
C TYR A 90 2.69 31.15 -2.71
N ASP A 91 1.51 30.61 -3.02
CA ASP A 91 0.25 31.10 -2.48
C ASP A 91 -0.15 30.23 -1.28
N GLU A 92 -0.70 30.83 -0.24
CA GLU A 92 -1.30 30.09 0.87
C GLU A 92 -2.75 29.77 0.49
N VAL A 93 -3.03 28.48 0.40
CA VAL A 93 -4.37 27.97 0.07
C VAL A 93 -4.82 27.07 1.22
N ASP A 94 -6.06 27.26 1.64
CA ASP A 94 -6.68 26.39 2.63
C ASP A 94 -6.96 25.01 1.99
N LYS A 95 -6.34 23.97 2.57
CA LYS A 95 -6.49 22.60 2.12
C LYS A 95 -7.04 21.74 3.25
N THR A 96 -8.17 21.08 3.00
CA THR A 96 -8.72 20.10 3.92
C THR A 96 -7.93 18.81 3.81
N ILE A 97 -7.44 18.31 4.93
CA ILE A 97 -6.71 17.05 5.05
C ILE A 97 -7.37 16.15 6.08
N LYS A 98 -7.31 14.82 5.86
CA LYS A 98 -7.74 13.83 6.85
C LYS A 98 -6.61 13.63 7.86
N LYS A 99 -6.86 13.97 9.11
CA LYS A 99 -5.93 13.75 10.22
C LYS A 99 -6.33 12.49 10.97
N ASP A 100 -5.43 11.52 11.01
CA ASP A 100 -5.69 10.26 11.70
C ASP A 100 -5.85 10.50 13.23
N MET A 101 -6.91 9.93 13.82
CA MET A 101 -7.05 9.84 15.26
C MET A 101 -6.00 8.86 15.85
N PRO A 102 -5.70 8.89 17.15
CA PRO A 102 -4.61 8.12 17.74
C PRO A 102 -4.67 6.61 17.43
N SER A 103 -5.85 5.99 17.44
CA SER A 103 -5.99 4.56 17.14
C SER A 103 -5.77 4.26 15.65
N ARG A 104 -6.28 5.10 14.73
CA ARG A 104 -6.02 4.97 13.28
C ARG A 104 -4.55 5.18 12.97
N LEU A 105 -3.89 6.14 13.62
CA LEU A 105 -2.44 6.35 13.51
C LEU A 105 -1.65 5.14 13.99
N HIS A 106 -2.08 4.52 15.11
CA HIS A 106 -1.48 3.28 15.58
C HIS A 106 -1.65 2.14 14.56
N ALA A 107 -2.84 1.98 13.99
CA ALA A 107 -3.12 1.01 12.94
C ALA A 107 -2.22 1.22 11.72
N ARG A 108 -2.09 2.46 11.23
CA ARG A 108 -1.18 2.86 10.15
C ARG A 108 0.26 2.42 10.43
N ARG A 109 0.76 2.69 11.64
CA ARG A 109 2.11 2.27 12.06
C ARG A 109 2.28 0.76 12.08
N GLN A 110 1.26 -0.01 12.50
CA GLN A 110 1.29 -1.48 12.45
C GLN A 110 1.32 -2.01 11.02
N MET A 111 0.55 -1.41 10.10
CA MET A 111 0.58 -1.77 8.67
C MET A 111 1.95 -1.52 8.05
N LEU A 112 2.58 -0.38 8.33
CA LEU A 112 3.92 -0.01 7.84
C LEU A 112 5.03 -0.95 8.34
N LYS A 113 4.85 -1.63 9.48
CA LYS A 113 5.80 -2.67 9.94
C LYS A 113 5.80 -3.89 9.02
N VAL A 114 4.71 -4.13 8.28
CA VAL A 114 4.53 -5.30 7.40
C VAL A 114 4.71 -4.92 5.95
N LEU A 115 4.11 -3.84 5.50
CA LEU A 115 4.12 -3.43 4.09
C LEU A 115 5.47 -2.81 3.69
N TYR A 116 5.84 -3.03 2.44
CA TYR A 116 6.96 -2.32 1.80
C TYR A 116 6.42 -1.15 0.95
N PRO A 117 7.22 -0.10 0.75
CA PRO A 117 6.89 0.95 -0.20
C PRO A 117 6.82 0.37 -1.61
N VAL A 118 5.81 0.77 -2.36
CA VAL A 118 5.59 0.36 -3.76
C VAL A 118 5.73 1.58 -4.65
N LYS A 119 6.37 1.37 -5.81
CA LYS A 119 6.49 2.39 -6.86
C LYS A 119 5.91 1.84 -8.15
N GLU A 120 5.01 2.60 -8.74
CA GLU A 120 4.52 2.33 -10.07
C GLU A 120 5.42 3.04 -11.08
N VAL A 121 6.05 2.24 -11.93
CA VAL A 121 6.89 2.72 -13.01
C VAL A 121 6.08 2.63 -14.30
N PRO A 122 5.90 3.73 -15.05
CA PRO A 122 5.18 3.70 -16.31
C PRO A 122 5.95 2.84 -17.34
N THR A 123 5.23 2.01 -18.07
CA THR A 123 5.76 1.09 -19.08
C THR A 123 6.17 1.78 -20.38
N ALA A 124 5.82 3.05 -20.59
CA ALA A 124 6.08 3.80 -21.82
C ALA A 124 7.31 4.70 -21.69
N GLN A 125 8.31 4.28 -22.33
CA GLN A 125 9.44 4.85 -23.09
C GLN A 125 10.25 6.02 -22.55
N ALA A 126 9.77 7.19 -22.30
CA ALA A 126 10.62 8.34 -21.98
C ALA A 126 10.25 8.94 -20.63
N GLY A 127 11.23 9.04 -19.74
CA GLY A 127 11.04 9.72 -18.47
C GLY A 127 10.56 8.84 -17.31
N GLU A 128 10.87 7.55 -17.31
CA GLU A 128 10.55 6.61 -16.21
C GLU A 128 10.83 7.20 -14.83
N LYS A 129 11.98 7.83 -14.63
CA LYS A 129 12.35 8.47 -13.36
C LYS A 129 11.45 9.65 -12.98
N LYS A 130 10.97 10.44 -13.95
CA LYS A 130 10.08 11.59 -13.69
C LYS A 130 8.65 11.16 -13.42
N ASN A 131 8.20 10.06 -14.01
CA ASN A 131 6.82 9.60 -13.99
C ASN A 131 6.58 8.46 -12.97
N THR A 132 7.63 8.02 -12.28
CA THR A 132 7.50 7.04 -11.18
C THR A 132 6.67 7.65 -10.05
N LYS A 133 5.57 6.99 -9.70
CA LYS A 133 4.68 7.39 -8.61
C LYS A 133 4.87 6.46 -7.41
N GLU A 134 4.92 7.01 -6.22
CA GLU A 134 4.87 6.23 -4.98
C GLU A 134 3.41 5.91 -4.65
N VAL A 135 3.13 4.62 -4.39
CA VAL A 135 1.80 4.15 -4.01
C VAL A 135 1.74 4.04 -2.50
N ASP A 136 0.88 4.83 -1.86
CA ASP A 136 0.57 4.68 -0.44
C ASP A 136 -0.42 3.52 -0.26
N LEU A 137 0.13 2.31 -0.02
CA LEU A 137 -0.69 1.12 0.22
C LEU A 137 -1.54 1.21 1.49
N VAL A 138 -1.13 2.00 2.46
CA VAL A 138 -1.91 2.18 3.69
C VAL A 138 -3.11 3.07 3.42
N ALA A 139 -2.95 4.13 2.64
CA ALA A 139 -4.07 4.93 2.16
C ALA A 139 -5.03 4.06 1.32
N LYS A 140 -4.50 3.25 0.40
CA LYS A 140 -5.28 2.28 -0.41
C LYS A 140 -6.07 1.30 0.46
N LEU A 141 -5.48 0.80 1.56
CA LEU A 141 -6.17 -0.07 2.51
C LEU A 141 -7.34 0.63 3.18
N PHE A 142 -7.18 1.87 3.65
CA PHE A 142 -8.24 2.61 4.35
C PHE A 142 -9.32 3.14 3.40
N ASP A 143 -8.92 3.68 2.24
CA ASP A 143 -9.83 4.44 1.37
C ASP A 143 -10.48 3.58 0.28
N GLU A 144 -9.82 2.49 -0.19
CA GLU A 144 -10.33 1.64 -1.27
C GLU A 144 -10.73 0.24 -0.83
N ILE A 145 -9.88 -0.42 -0.01
CA ILE A 145 -10.09 -1.83 0.36
C ILE A 145 -11.05 -1.95 1.54
N ALA A 146 -10.84 -1.18 2.60
CA ALA A 146 -11.66 -1.28 3.81
C ALA A 146 -13.16 -0.98 3.59
N PRO A 147 -13.56 0.01 2.75
CA PRO A 147 -14.98 0.22 2.47
C PRO A 147 -15.66 -0.96 1.78
N LYS A 148 -14.95 -1.69 0.90
CA LYS A 148 -15.51 -2.88 0.21
C LYS A 148 -15.85 -4.03 1.17
N TYR A 149 -15.19 -4.06 2.31
CA TYR A 149 -15.35 -5.12 3.32
C TYR A 149 -16.00 -4.66 4.61
N ALA A 150 -16.68 -3.51 4.60
CA ALA A 150 -17.31 -2.94 5.79
C ALA A 150 -18.29 -3.91 6.47
N ASP A 151 -19.09 -4.64 5.68
CA ASP A 151 -20.12 -5.56 6.14
C ASP A 151 -19.61 -7.00 6.32
N ARG A 152 -18.31 -7.24 6.10
CA ARG A 152 -17.75 -8.58 6.10
C ARG A 152 -16.84 -8.81 7.32
N ASN A 153 -17.17 -9.85 8.11
CA ASN A 153 -16.44 -10.20 9.32
C ASN A 153 -15.38 -11.30 9.10
N GLY A 154 -14.49 -11.11 8.11
CA GLY A 154 -13.41 -12.05 7.83
C GLY A 154 -13.54 -12.76 6.48
N GLY A 155 -12.58 -13.66 6.17
CA GLY A 155 -12.53 -14.36 4.89
C GLY A 155 -12.36 -13.42 3.71
N TYR A 156 -11.52 -12.39 3.86
CA TYR A 156 -11.27 -11.38 2.82
C TYR A 156 -10.46 -11.90 1.64
N THR A 157 -9.89 -13.10 1.78
CA THR A 157 -9.07 -13.72 0.74
C THR A 157 -9.58 -15.08 0.35
N ARG A 158 -9.45 -15.43 -0.94
CA ARG A 158 -9.77 -16.73 -1.50
C ARG A 158 -8.50 -17.34 -2.10
N ILE A 159 -8.34 -18.66 -1.92
CA ILE A 159 -7.24 -19.44 -2.51
C ILE A 159 -7.84 -20.44 -3.49
N VAL A 160 -7.45 -20.34 -4.74
CA VAL A 160 -7.88 -21.23 -5.82
C VAL A 160 -6.66 -22.05 -6.28
N LYS A 161 -6.79 -23.37 -6.32
CA LYS A 161 -5.72 -24.26 -6.81
C LYS A 161 -5.67 -24.22 -8.33
N ILE A 162 -4.46 -23.99 -8.88
CA ILE A 162 -4.23 -23.97 -10.32
C ILE A 162 -3.76 -25.36 -10.78
N GLY A 163 -2.76 -25.92 -10.09
CA GLY A 163 -2.18 -27.21 -10.44
C GLY A 163 -0.75 -27.35 -9.96
N GLN A 164 -0.09 -28.44 -10.35
CA GLN A 164 1.32 -28.68 -10.05
C GLN A 164 2.20 -27.96 -11.07
N ARG A 165 3.22 -27.27 -10.56
CA ARG A 165 4.22 -26.61 -11.39
C ARG A 165 5.12 -27.65 -12.06
N LYS A 166 5.40 -27.49 -13.36
CA LYS A 166 6.13 -28.48 -14.16
C LYS A 166 7.55 -28.76 -13.67
N GLY A 167 8.22 -27.75 -13.07
CA GLY A 167 9.64 -27.88 -12.70
C GLY A 167 9.87 -28.67 -11.41
N ASP A 168 9.03 -28.50 -10.39
CA ASP A 168 9.25 -29.05 -9.04
C ASP A 168 7.99 -29.67 -8.42
N ALA A 169 6.94 -29.87 -9.21
CA ALA A 169 5.65 -30.40 -8.77
C ALA A 169 5.02 -29.67 -7.56
N ALA A 170 5.48 -28.47 -7.24
CA ALA A 170 4.88 -27.67 -6.18
C ALA A 170 3.47 -27.24 -6.58
N MET A 171 2.51 -27.37 -5.66
CA MET A 171 1.14 -26.92 -5.90
C MET A 171 1.08 -25.39 -6.01
N GLU A 172 0.75 -24.88 -7.19
CA GLU A 172 0.49 -23.47 -7.45
C GLU A 172 -0.95 -23.11 -7.17
N VAL A 173 -1.12 -21.93 -6.58
CA VAL A 173 -2.43 -21.39 -6.24
C VAL A 173 -2.50 -19.91 -6.56
N LEU A 174 -3.69 -19.48 -6.97
CA LEU A 174 -4.06 -18.08 -7.01
C LEU A 174 -4.62 -17.71 -5.65
N ILE A 175 -4.06 -16.68 -5.01
CA ILE A 175 -4.67 -16.02 -3.86
C ILE A 175 -5.13 -14.65 -4.29
N GLU A 176 -6.39 -14.32 -3.98
CA GLU A 176 -7.03 -13.07 -4.39
C GLU A 176 -7.86 -12.48 -3.25
N LEU A 177 -8.12 -11.18 -3.34
CA LEU A 177 -9.09 -10.47 -2.53
C LEU A 177 -10.49 -10.74 -3.11
N VAL A 178 -11.47 -11.02 -2.23
CA VAL A 178 -12.82 -11.45 -2.65
C VAL A 178 -13.72 -10.26 -2.91
#